data_c2ea751a3d557efac33877165b1b8c6c
#
_entry.id   c2ea751a3d557efac33877165b1b8c6c
#
_cell.length_a   1.000
_cell.length_b   1.000
_cell.length_c   1.000
_cell.angle_alpha   90.00
_cell.angle_beta   90.00
_cell.angle_gamma   90.00
#
_symmetry.space_group_name_H-M   'P 1'
#
loop_
_entity.id
_entity.type
_entity.pdbx_description
1 polymer ?
#
loop_
_entity_poly.entity_id
_entity_poly.type
_entity_poly.pdbx_seq_one_letter_code
_entity_poly.pdbx_strand_id
1 'polypeptide(L)'
;MNALAIFARQVRSRSAENKRVIKVLERIGAVGQTISVLRQELDSTVRVIYLLAQDEPRRTQLIEASVGGVRWRKKNSKSPVTDKEMVELANSLQGWCQSVYKFGCAFIHLSNLHDYNDRDPLTLISQEDRDEILKHCRAYHGGPNGDYVSFSDLVPYLPKAFHKVSANLDCYLESLERGETLEHVL
;
A
#
# COMPACT_ATOMS: atom_id res chain seq x y z
N MET A 1 -9.93 22.56 -14.80
CA MET A 1 -9.42 21.16 -14.67
C MET A 1 -10.39 20.44 -13.73
N ASN A 2 -10.91 19.29 -14.09
CA ASN A 2 -11.86 18.56 -13.22
C ASN A 2 -11.14 17.94 -12.01
N ALA A 3 -11.89 17.63 -10.95
CA ALA A 3 -11.31 17.10 -9.71
C ALA A 3 -10.59 15.77 -9.91
N LEU A 4 -11.10 14.89 -10.78
CA LEU A 4 -10.47 13.60 -11.11
C LEU A 4 -9.07 13.81 -11.71
N ALA A 5 -8.91 14.74 -12.65
CA ALA A 5 -7.59 15.00 -13.26
C ALA A 5 -6.59 15.58 -12.25
N ILE A 6 -7.05 16.38 -11.27
CA ILE A 6 -6.20 16.88 -10.18
C ILE A 6 -5.79 15.73 -9.27
N PHE A 7 -6.74 14.91 -8.85
CA PHE A 7 -6.49 13.74 -7.99
C PHE A 7 -5.51 12.77 -8.64
N ALA A 8 -5.76 12.39 -9.91
CA ALA A 8 -4.88 11.48 -10.64
C ALA A 8 -3.45 12.02 -10.77
N ARG A 9 -3.31 13.33 -11.05
CA ARG A 9 -2.00 14.00 -11.06
C ARG A 9 -1.30 13.94 -9.70
N GLN A 10 -2.03 14.17 -8.60
CA GLN A 10 -1.47 14.10 -7.23
C GLN A 10 -0.96 12.69 -6.93
N VAL A 11 -1.76 11.65 -7.25
CA VAL A 11 -1.37 10.24 -7.07
C VAL A 11 -0.14 9.91 -7.89
N ARG A 12 -0.11 10.27 -9.19
CA ARG A 12 1.06 10.04 -10.07
C ARG A 12 2.31 10.76 -9.59
N SER A 13 2.18 12.01 -9.16
CA SER A 13 3.32 12.79 -8.65
C SER A 13 3.94 12.14 -7.43
N ARG A 14 3.11 11.70 -6.45
CA ARG A 14 3.57 10.98 -5.26
C ARG A 14 4.24 9.65 -5.62
N SER A 15 3.61 8.85 -6.47
CA SER A 15 4.16 7.57 -6.92
C SER A 15 5.48 7.74 -7.68
N ALA A 16 5.59 8.74 -8.56
CA ALA A 16 6.82 9.06 -9.27
C ALA A 16 7.96 9.48 -8.33
N GLU A 17 7.65 10.22 -7.26
CA GLU A 17 8.62 10.56 -6.21
C GLU A 17 9.05 9.30 -5.45
N ASN A 18 8.11 8.47 -5.01
CA ASN A 18 8.36 7.21 -4.33
C ASN A 18 9.26 6.27 -5.18
N LYS A 19 8.99 6.16 -6.49
CA LYS A 19 9.79 5.38 -7.46
C LYS A 19 11.26 5.87 -7.56
N ARG A 20 11.50 7.17 -7.39
CA ARG A 20 12.87 7.73 -7.35
C ARG A 20 13.54 7.46 -6.01
N VAL A 21 12.82 7.67 -4.93
CA VAL A 21 13.32 7.53 -3.56
C VAL A 21 13.69 6.08 -3.25
N ILE A 22 12.86 5.10 -3.65
CA ILE A 22 13.11 3.68 -3.35
C ILE A 22 14.47 3.21 -3.88
N LYS A 23 14.89 3.67 -5.07
CA LYS A 23 16.20 3.34 -5.65
C LYS A 23 17.39 3.89 -4.85
N VAL A 24 17.19 5.04 -4.22
CA VAL A 24 18.22 5.64 -3.34
C VAL A 24 18.28 4.87 -2.02
N LEU A 25 17.13 4.60 -1.40
CA LEU A 25 17.03 3.89 -0.13
C LEU A 25 17.61 2.47 -0.21
N GLU A 26 17.34 1.76 -1.30
CA GLU A 26 17.92 0.45 -1.59
C GLU A 26 19.46 0.51 -1.61
N ARG A 27 20.03 1.50 -2.34
CA ARG A 27 21.48 1.66 -2.48
C ARG A 27 22.19 1.98 -1.17
N ILE A 28 21.55 2.74 -0.28
CA ILE A 28 22.14 3.13 1.02
C ILE A 28 21.75 2.20 2.16
N GLY A 29 20.95 1.16 1.89
CA GLY A 29 20.49 0.19 2.89
C GLY A 29 19.53 0.76 3.94
N ALA A 30 18.75 1.81 3.62
CA ALA A 30 17.82 2.44 4.54
C ALA A 30 16.49 1.64 4.62
N VAL A 31 16.54 0.48 5.25
CA VAL A 31 15.47 -0.54 5.24
C VAL A 31 14.16 0.00 5.83
N GLY A 32 14.17 0.63 6.98
CA GLY A 32 12.98 1.17 7.62
C GLY A 32 12.28 2.23 6.75
N GLN A 33 13.06 3.09 6.07
CA GLN A 33 12.52 4.07 5.13
C GLN A 33 11.97 3.40 3.85
N THR A 34 12.61 2.33 3.37
CA THR A 34 12.10 1.51 2.26
C THR A 34 10.71 0.96 2.56
N ILE A 35 10.50 0.41 3.76
CA ILE A 35 9.20 -0.08 4.22
C ILE A 35 8.19 1.06 4.36
N SER A 36 8.60 2.22 4.87
CA SER A 36 7.74 3.39 5.00
C SER A 36 7.25 3.89 3.64
N VAL A 37 8.12 3.93 2.63
CA VAL A 37 7.76 4.33 1.26
C VAL A 37 6.83 3.29 0.60
N LEU A 38 7.09 1.99 0.81
CA LEU A 38 6.20 0.92 0.37
C LEU A 38 4.80 1.08 0.98
N ARG A 39 4.71 1.40 2.27
CA ARG A 39 3.43 1.64 2.96
C ARG A 39 2.70 2.88 2.41
N GLN A 40 3.44 3.93 2.03
CA GLN A 40 2.85 5.12 1.40
C GLN A 40 2.28 4.81 0.00
N GLU A 41 2.96 3.97 -0.77
CA GLU A 41 2.47 3.54 -2.09
C GLU A 41 1.21 2.67 -1.95
N LEU A 42 1.17 1.79 -0.95
CA LEU A 42 -0.02 1.02 -0.62
C LEU A 42 -1.19 1.93 -0.22
N ASP A 43 -0.96 3.00 0.56
CA ASP A 43 -2.00 3.96 0.93
C ASP A 43 -2.67 4.57 -0.32
N SER A 44 -1.87 4.96 -1.31
CA SER A 44 -2.40 5.46 -2.58
C SER A 44 -3.20 4.39 -3.32
N THR A 45 -2.71 3.16 -3.35
CA THR A 45 -3.35 2.02 -4.02
C THR A 45 -4.71 1.69 -3.41
N VAL A 46 -4.80 1.55 -2.09
CA VAL A 46 -6.08 1.20 -1.42
C VAL A 46 -7.11 2.32 -1.53
N ARG A 47 -6.67 3.59 -1.61
CA ARG A 47 -7.57 4.73 -1.86
C ARG A 47 -8.16 4.67 -3.26
N VAL A 48 -7.36 4.38 -4.28
CA VAL A 48 -7.84 4.25 -5.66
C VAL A 48 -8.79 3.05 -5.79
N ILE A 49 -8.46 1.91 -5.19
CA ILE A 49 -9.35 0.73 -5.14
C ILE A 49 -10.68 1.09 -4.45
N TYR A 50 -10.63 1.80 -3.34
CA TYR A 50 -11.84 2.23 -2.63
C TYR A 50 -12.74 3.12 -3.49
N LEU A 51 -12.16 4.02 -4.30
CA LEU A 51 -12.92 4.84 -5.24
C LEU A 51 -13.56 4.02 -6.36
N LEU A 52 -12.86 3.03 -6.90
CA LEU A 52 -13.38 2.12 -7.93
C LEU A 52 -14.57 1.28 -7.41
N ALA A 53 -14.61 1.00 -6.11
CA ALA A 53 -15.71 0.28 -5.46
C ALA A 53 -16.96 1.13 -5.19
N GLN A 54 -16.90 2.46 -5.45
CA GLN A 54 -18.04 3.35 -5.21
C GLN A 54 -18.86 3.57 -6.48
N ASP A 55 -20.16 3.83 -6.29
CA ASP A 55 -21.00 4.40 -7.35
C ASP A 55 -20.46 5.77 -7.82
N GLU A 56 -20.77 6.15 -9.07
CA GLU A 56 -20.20 7.35 -9.71
C GLU A 56 -20.47 8.63 -8.90
N PRO A 57 -21.66 8.93 -8.38
CA PRO A 57 -21.91 10.13 -7.57
C PRO A 57 -21.07 10.15 -6.28
N ARG A 58 -20.94 9.00 -5.63
CA ARG A 58 -20.13 8.87 -4.41
C ARG A 58 -18.64 9.00 -4.68
N ARG A 59 -18.18 8.40 -5.74
CA ARG A 59 -16.79 8.49 -6.22
C ARG A 59 -16.39 9.94 -6.45
N THR A 60 -17.20 10.67 -7.19
CA THR A 60 -16.98 12.11 -7.49
C THR A 60 -16.90 12.91 -6.19
N GLN A 61 -17.85 12.73 -5.27
CA GLN A 61 -17.83 13.41 -3.98
C GLN A 61 -16.53 13.15 -3.18
N LEU A 62 -16.04 11.93 -3.17
CA LEU A 62 -14.81 11.57 -2.44
C LEU A 62 -13.57 12.16 -3.11
N ILE A 63 -13.53 12.19 -4.45
CA ILE A 63 -12.44 12.80 -5.21
C ILE A 63 -12.41 14.32 -4.95
N GLU A 64 -13.53 15.01 -5.00
CA GLU A 64 -13.64 16.44 -4.68
C GLU A 64 -13.20 16.73 -3.25
N ALA A 65 -13.63 15.91 -2.28
CA ALA A 65 -13.19 16.00 -0.89
C ALA A 65 -11.67 15.84 -0.75
N SER A 66 -11.09 14.87 -1.48
CA SER A 66 -9.64 14.66 -1.49
C SER A 66 -8.88 15.87 -2.01
N VAL A 67 -9.29 16.39 -3.15
CA VAL A 67 -8.68 17.57 -3.79
C VAL A 67 -8.84 18.82 -2.92
N GLY A 68 -9.98 18.93 -2.22
CA GLY A 68 -10.26 20.03 -1.29
C GLY A 68 -9.61 19.88 0.08
N GLY A 69 -8.81 18.83 0.32
CA GLY A 69 -8.17 18.57 1.63
C GLY A 69 -9.17 18.16 2.72
N VAL A 70 -10.35 17.69 2.34
CA VAL A 70 -11.40 17.26 3.27
C VAL A 70 -11.30 15.74 3.50
N ARG A 71 -11.38 15.34 4.76
CA ARG A 71 -11.34 13.92 5.15
C ARG A 71 -12.58 13.18 4.62
N TRP A 72 -12.38 12.01 4.04
CA TRP A 72 -13.46 11.15 3.58
C TRP A 72 -14.35 10.70 4.74
N ARG A 73 -15.64 10.73 4.52
CA ARG A 73 -16.65 10.26 5.49
C ARG A 73 -17.43 9.10 4.89
N LYS A 74 -17.95 8.23 5.73
CA LYS A 74 -18.84 7.14 5.31
C LYS A 74 -20.14 7.69 4.72
N LYS A 75 -20.77 6.94 3.83
CA LYS A 75 -22.07 7.30 3.26
C LYS A 75 -23.08 7.50 4.38
N ASN A 76 -23.79 8.61 4.35
CA ASN A 76 -24.83 8.98 5.35
C ASN A 76 -24.35 9.00 6.82
N SER A 77 -23.06 9.26 7.06
CA SER A 77 -22.50 9.29 8.42
C SER A 77 -21.47 10.40 8.57
N LYS A 78 -21.30 10.87 9.81
CA LYS A 78 -20.20 11.77 10.20
C LYS A 78 -18.89 11.03 10.44
N SER A 79 -18.92 9.69 10.52
CA SER A 79 -17.75 8.86 10.77
C SER A 79 -16.79 8.91 9.58
N PRO A 80 -15.47 8.97 9.81
CA PRO A 80 -14.50 8.93 8.74
C PRO A 80 -14.42 7.55 8.09
N VAL A 81 -14.08 7.49 6.80
CA VAL A 81 -13.53 6.29 6.17
C VAL A 81 -12.13 6.08 6.73
N THR A 82 -11.83 4.89 7.21
CA THR A 82 -10.53 4.57 7.81
C THR A 82 -9.62 3.84 6.84
N ASP A 83 -8.31 3.95 7.04
CA ASP A 83 -7.33 3.18 6.27
C ASP A 83 -7.58 1.68 6.41
N LYS A 84 -7.99 1.23 7.61
CA LYS A 84 -8.34 -0.17 7.87
C LYS A 84 -9.44 -0.66 6.93
N GLU A 85 -10.54 0.09 6.77
CA GLU A 85 -11.64 -0.28 5.86
C GLU A 85 -11.18 -0.36 4.40
N MET A 86 -10.35 0.60 3.96
CA MET A 86 -9.82 0.59 2.60
C MET A 86 -8.90 -0.60 2.36
N VAL A 87 -8.06 -0.94 3.35
CA VAL A 87 -7.18 -2.11 3.30
C VAL A 87 -7.97 -3.41 3.33
N GLU A 88 -8.99 -3.55 4.16
CA GLU A 88 -9.86 -4.73 4.22
C GLU A 88 -10.56 -4.97 2.86
N LEU A 89 -11.09 -3.91 2.25
CA LEU A 89 -11.66 -3.99 0.91
C LEU A 89 -10.61 -4.45 -0.11
N ALA A 90 -9.46 -3.81 -0.17
CA ALA A 90 -8.39 -4.16 -1.10
C ALA A 90 -7.85 -5.58 -0.85
N ASN A 91 -7.80 -6.03 0.40
CA ASN A 91 -7.33 -7.37 0.76
C ASN A 91 -8.29 -8.46 0.28
N SER A 92 -9.60 -8.20 0.24
CA SER A 92 -10.56 -9.15 -0.33
C SER A 92 -10.33 -9.44 -1.81
N LEU A 93 -9.64 -8.54 -2.53
CA LEU A 93 -9.31 -8.66 -3.94
C LEU A 93 -7.93 -9.27 -4.18
N GLN A 94 -6.93 -8.83 -3.41
CA GLN A 94 -5.51 -9.10 -3.66
C GLN A 94 -4.88 -10.07 -2.64
N GLY A 95 -5.48 -10.23 -1.45
CA GLY A 95 -5.03 -11.13 -0.39
C GLY A 95 -3.77 -10.72 0.36
N TRP A 96 -2.97 -9.78 -0.15
CA TRP A 96 -1.67 -9.39 0.41
C TRP A 96 -1.64 -7.98 1.05
N CYS A 97 -2.66 -7.17 0.78
CA CYS A 97 -2.67 -5.75 1.23
C CYS A 97 -2.57 -5.62 2.74
N GLN A 98 -3.21 -6.51 3.50
CA GLN A 98 -3.22 -6.47 4.95
C GLN A 98 -1.84 -6.74 5.55
N SER A 99 -1.08 -7.69 4.99
CA SER A 99 0.28 -8.00 5.46
C SER A 99 1.21 -6.80 5.27
N VAL A 100 1.19 -6.18 4.08
CA VAL A 100 1.99 -4.97 3.81
C VAL A 100 1.56 -3.81 4.69
N TYR A 101 0.24 -3.67 4.93
CA TYR A 101 -0.30 -2.62 5.80
C TYR A 101 0.17 -2.75 7.24
N LYS A 102 -0.05 -3.92 7.86
CA LYS A 102 0.31 -4.18 9.27
C LYS A 102 1.80 -3.99 9.49
N PHE A 103 2.62 -4.65 8.66
CA PHE A 103 4.07 -4.55 8.77
C PHE A 103 4.58 -3.13 8.53
N GLY A 104 4.07 -2.46 7.49
CA GLY A 104 4.45 -1.08 7.16
C GLY A 104 4.05 -0.07 8.24
N CYS A 105 2.89 -0.24 8.90
CA CYS A 105 2.48 0.64 10.00
C CYS A 105 3.48 0.64 11.15
N ALA A 106 4.09 -0.51 11.46
CA ALA A 106 5.09 -0.61 12.51
C ALA A 106 6.38 0.18 12.21
N PHE A 107 6.67 0.47 10.93
CA PHE A 107 7.82 1.28 10.51
C PHE A 107 7.49 2.76 10.26
N ILE A 108 6.22 3.13 10.15
CA ILE A 108 5.80 4.54 10.12
C ILE A 108 5.74 5.11 11.53
N HIS A 109 5.27 4.33 12.48
CA HIS A 109 5.20 4.69 13.89
C HIS A 109 6.38 4.09 14.63
N LEU A 110 6.96 4.83 15.58
CA LEU A 110 8.03 4.29 16.41
C LEU A 110 7.53 3.03 17.15
N SER A 111 8.17 1.91 16.89
CA SER A 111 7.85 0.61 17.47
C SER A 111 9.12 -0.19 17.80
N ASN A 112 8.95 -1.34 18.45
CA ASN A 112 10.03 -2.28 18.71
C ASN A 112 10.64 -2.90 17.44
N LEU A 113 9.99 -2.79 16.28
CA LEU A 113 10.54 -3.27 15.00
C LEU A 113 11.66 -2.38 14.46
N HIS A 114 11.85 -1.16 15.00
CA HIS A 114 12.97 -0.28 14.62
C HIS A 114 14.33 -0.74 15.16
N ASP A 115 14.33 -1.70 16.07
CA ASP A 115 15.55 -2.32 16.61
C ASP A 115 16.14 -3.41 15.69
N TYR A 116 15.85 -3.33 14.40
CA TYR A 116 16.12 -4.38 13.40
C TYR A 116 17.62 -4.62 13.11
N ASN A 117 18.51 -3.79 13.64
CA ASN A 117 19.95 -4.03 13.58
C ASN A 117 20.43 -5.03 14.65
N ASP A 118 19.73 -5.09 15.78
CA ASP A 118 20.09 -5.91 16.94
C ASP A 118 19.08 -7.05 17.19
N ARG A 119 17.85 -6.92 16.75
CA ARG A 119 16.75 -7.87 16.94
C ARG A 119 15.99 -8.11 15.65
N ASP A 120 15.83 -9.36 15.25
CA ASP A 120 15.06 -9.72 14.06
C ASP A 120 13.57 -9.39 14.22
N PRO A 121 13.02 -8.43 13.44
CA PRO A 121 11.61 -8.05 13.46
C PRO A 121 10.65 -9.23 13.25
N LEU A 122 11.03 -10.24 12.47
CA LEU A 122 10.19 -11.41 12.23
C LEU A 122 9.99 -12.27 13.49
N THR A 123 10.86 -12.12 14.50
CA THR A 123 10.68 -12.78 15.80
C THR A 123 9.77 -12.00 16.76
N LEU A 124 9.46 -10.74 16.42
CA LEU A 124 8.68 -9.82 17.24
C LEU A 124 7.20 -9.71 16.81
N ILE A 125 6.84 -10.30 15.69
CA ILE A 125 5.47 -10.38 15.18
C ILE A 125 4.88 -11.78 15.46
N SER A 126 3.56 -11.91 15.30
CA SER A 126 2.90 -13.20 15.45
C SER A 126 3.37 -14.21 14.38
N GLN A 127 3.30 -15.49 14.70
CA GLN A 127 3.62 -16.55 13.73
C GLN A 127 2.72 -16.45 12.50
N GLU A 128 1.44 -16.15 12.68
CA GLU A 128 0.47 -15.95 11.61
C GLU A 128 0.88 -14.82 10.65
N ASP A 129 1.21 -13.64 11.20
CA ASP A 129 1.65 -12.50 10.37
C ASP A 129 2.96 -12.81 9.64
N ARG A 130 3.90 -13.53 10.29
CA ARG A 130 5.14 -13.99 9.67
C ARG A 130 4.86 -14.93 8.51
N ASP A 131 4.03 -15.95 8.71
CA ASP A 131 3.70 -16.94 7.69
C ASP A 131 2.99 -16.30 6.50
N GLU A 132 2.08 -15.35 6.73
CA GLU A 132 1.45 -14.59 5.67
C GLU A 132 2.44 -13.76 4.85
N ILE A 133 3.36 -13.03 5.51
CA ILE A 133 4.40 -12.24 4.84
C ILE A 133 5.25 -13.14 3.95
N LEU A 134 5.73 -14.25 4.49
CA LEU A 134 6.58 -15.21 3.75
C LEU A 134 5.83 -15.85 2.60
N LYS A 135 4.58 -16.27 2.81
CA LYS A 135 3.71 -16.81 1.77
C LYS A 135 3.56 -15.84 0.60
N HIS A 136 3.24 -14.57 0.88
CA HIS A 136 3.07 -13.56 -0.16
C HIS A 136 4.39 -13.23 -0.86
N CYS A 137 5.49 -13.11 -0.12
CA CYS A 137 6.80 -12.86 -0.69
C CYS A 137 7.22 -13.99 -1.65
N ARG A 138 7.02 -15.25 -1.26
CA ARG A 138 7.29 -16.42 -2.11
C ARG A 138 6.40 -16.46 -3.34
N ALA A 139 5.10 -16.26 -3.16
CA ALA A 139 4.12 -16.35 -4.25
C ALA A 139 4.33 -15.27 -5.32
N TYR A 140 4.63 -14.03 -4.92
CA TYR A 140 4.70 -12.89 -5.84
C TYR A 140 6.11 -12.46 -6.24
N HIS A 141 7.14 -12.86 -5.47
CA HIS A 141 8.51 -12.39 -5.68
C HIS A 141 9.57 -13.49 -5.73
N GLY A 142 9.15 -14.75 -5.56
CA GLY A 142 10.04 -15.91 -5.69
C GLY A 142 10.94 -16.20 -4.47
N GLY A 143 10.59 -15.71 -3.32
CA GLY A 143 11.34 -16.02 -2.09
C GLY A 143 11.17 -14.95 -1.01
N PRO A 144 11.90 -15.07 0.12
CA PRO A 144 13.03 -15.98 0.40
C PRO A 144 12.60 -17.43 0.57
N ASN A 145 13.49 -18.36 0.14
CA ASN A 145 13.30 -19.79 0.29
C ASN A 145 14.06 -20.29 1.52
N GLY A 146 13.60 -21.39 2.11
CA GLY A 146 14.19 -22.02 3.30
C GLY A 146 13.23 -22.08 4.47
N ASP A 147 13.59 -22.94 5.46
CA ASP A 147 12.77 -23.17 6.65
C ASP A 147 12.99 -22.08 7.72
N TYR A 148 14.17 -21.50 7.75
CA TYR A 148 14.55 -20.43 8.67
C TYR A 148 14.82 -19.16 7.86
N VAL A 149 13.89 -18.23 7.92
CA VAL A 149 13.96 -16.95 7.24
C VAL A 149 14.07 -15.84 8.28
N SER A 150 15.10 -15.01 8.15
CA SER A 150 15.31 -13.80 8.94
C SER A 150 14.77 -12.57 8.23
N PHE A 151 14.65 -11.47 8.95
CA PHE A 151 14.29 -10.19 8.35
C PHE A 151 15.27 -9.74 7.26
N SER A 152 16.58 -9.99 7.46
CA SER A 152 17.60 -9.67 6.46
C SER A 152 17.39 -10.40 5.13
N ASP A 153 16.80 -11.61 5.17
CA ASP A 153 16.47 -12.36 3.95
C ASP A 153 15.27 -11.76 3.19
N LEU A 154 14.41 -10.98 3.88
CA LEU A 154 13.30 -10.26 3.25
C LEU A 154 13.73 -8.93 2.60
N VAL A 155 14.78 -8.30 3.09
CA VAL A 155 15.21 -6.96 2.64
C VAL A 155 15.37 -6.86 1.13
N PRO A 156 15.98 -7.83 0.39
CA PRO A 156 16.10 -7.77 -1.08
C PRO A 156 14.77 -7.79 -1.84
N TYR A 157 13.68 -8.19 -1.16
CA TYR A 157 12.34 -8.27 -1.78
C TYR A 157 11.50 -7.03 -1.55
N LEU A 158 11.87 -6.14 -0.64
CA LEU A 158 11.13 -4.90 -0.36
C LEU A 158 10.99 -3.99 -1.59
N PRO A 159 12.05 -3.73 -2.36
CA PRO A 159 11.92 -2.97 -3.61
C PRO A 159 11.04 -3.69 -4.65
N LYS A 160 11.10 -5.03 -4.73
CA LYS A 160 10.25 -5.82 -5.64
C LYS A 160 8.77 -5.69 -5.25
N ALA A 161 8.46 -5.77 -3.94
CA ALA A 161 7.12 -5.55 -3.42
C ALA A 161 6.63 -4.12 -3.75
N PHE A 162 7.47 -3.11 -3.55
CA PHE A 162 7.16 -1.73 -3.93
C PHE A 162 6.82 -1.61 -5.42
N HIS A 163 7.64 -2.17 -6.32
CA HIS A 163 7.39 -2.09 -7.74
C HIS A 163 6.09 -2.80 -8.15
N LYS A 164 5.73 -3.91 -7.51
CA LYS A 164 4.45 -4.59 -7.74
C LYS A 164 3.27 -3.74 -7.30
N VAL A 165 3.33 -3.16 -6.10
CA VAL A 165 2.28 -2.26 -5.59
C VAL A 165 2.12 -1.06 -6.51
N SER A 166 3.22 -0.47 -6.93
CA SER A 166 3.22 0.71 -7.81
C SER A 166 2.66 0.40 -9.21
N ALA A 167 2.99 -0.77 -9.79
CA ALA A 167 2.42 -1.21 -11.06
C ALA A 167 0.90 -1.43 -10.95
N ASN A 168 0.44 -2.04 -9.86
CA ASN A 168 -0.99 -2.17 -9.59
C ASN A 168 -1.68 -0.81 -9.43
N LEU A 169 -1.03 0.14 -8.74
CA LEU A 169 -1.56 1.50 -8.60
C LEU A 169 -1.74 2.18 -9.96
N ASP A 170 -0.77 2.07 -10.86
CA ASP A 170 -0.86 2.64 -12.22
C ASP A 170 -2.08 2.05 -12.96
N CYS A 171 -2.27 0.72 -12.94
CA CYS A 171 -3.42 0.05 -13.56
C CYS A 171 -4.77 0.51 -12.98
N TYR A 172 -4.90 0.53 -11.64
CA TYR A 172 -6.15 0.96 -11.00
C TYR A 172 -6.44 2.44 -11.26
N LEU A 173 -5.42 3.28 -11.31
CA LEU A 173 -5.59 4.70 -11.58
C LEU A 173 -6.07 4.94 -13.02
N GLU A 174 -5.55 4.19 -13.99
CA GLU A 174 -6.02 4.22 -15.38
C GLU A 174 -7.48 3.78 -15.48
N SER A 175 -7.88 2.72 -14.77
CA SER A 175 -9.27 2.26 -14.71
C SER A 175 -10.18 3.33 -14.09
N LEU A 176 -9.73 4.01 -13.04
CA LEU A 176 -10.47 5.12 -12.42
C LEU A 176 -10.69 6.28 -13.42
N GLU A 177 -9.67 6.63 -14.20
CA GLU A 177 -9.74 7.70 -15.21
C GLU A 177 -10.67 7.33 -16.39
N ARG A 178 -10.75 6.04 -16.73
CA ARG A 178 -11.73 5.54 -17.73
C ARG A 178 -13.16 5.46 -17.21
N GLY A 179 -13.38 5.76 -15.92
CA GLY A 179 -14.70 5.67 -15.29
C GLY A 179 -15.17 4.24 -15.02
N GLU A 180 -14.26 3.27 -15.04
CA GLU A 180 -14.56 1.85 -14.76
C GLU A 180 -14.94 1.65 -13.28
N THR A 181 -15.64 0.55 -13.01
CA THR A 181 -15.93 0.08 -11.64
C THR A 181 -15.02 -1.10 -11.30
N LEU A 182 -14.97 -1.45 -10.03
CA LEU A 182 -14.13 -2.56 -9.57
C LEU A 182 -14.53 -3.90 -10.23
N GLU A 183 -15.81 -4.09 -10.55
CA GLU A 183 -16.32 -5.28 -11.25
C GLU A 183 -15.75 -5.46 -12.66
N HIS A 184 -15.30 -4.38 -13.31
CA HIS A 184 -14.69 -4.42 -14.63
C HIS A 184 -13.16 -4.62 -14.59
N VAL A 185 -12.57 -4.54 -13.41
CA VAL A 185 -11.10 -4.60 -13.23
C VAL A 185 -10.64 -5.97 -12.73
N LEU A 186 -11.58 -6.81 -12.29
CA LEU A 186 -11.40 -8.19 -11.83
C LEU A 186 -11.68 -9.18 -12.94
#